data_5782eeb6c63ecab479cdf4c2c3a5ea20
#
_entry.id   5782eeb6c63ecab479cdf4c2c3a5ea20
#
_cell.length_a   1.000
_cell.length_b   1.000
_cell.length_c   1.000
_cell.angle_alpha   90.00
_cell.angle_beta   90.00
_cell.angle_gamma   90.00
#
_symmetry.space_group_name_H-M   'P 1'
#
loop_
_entity.id
_entity.type
_entity.pdbx_description
1 polymer ?
#
loop_
_entity_poly.entity_id
_entity_poly.type
_entity_poly.pdbx_seq_one_letter_code
_entity_poly.pdbx_strand_id
1 'polypeptide(L)'
;MKKTIIAVGMLFAMTMSATIHAQESGKKENEEGFVFTTVKENPIIKNQNRAGTCWCYSTMAFLESELLRMGKGEYDLSEMFTVYNTYLDRADAAVRTHGDVSFSQGGSFYDVIYGMEAFGLVPEEEMRPGVMYGDTLSNHTELSALADAMVAAVAKGKLRKLQSDENNAMLWKKAVAAVHEIYLGKAPEKFTYKGKEYTPQSFYKSTGLNPSDYVSLTSYTHRPFYTQFPIEVQDNWRHGLSYNLPIDELMEVFDNAINTGYTIAWGSDVSESGFTRDGVAVMPDNDKVQELSGSDMAHWLKLKPEEKKLNTKPQPQKWCTQAERQLAYDNYETTDDHGMQIYGIAKDQEGNEYYMVKNSWGTSNKYEGIWYASKAFVRYKTMNIVVHKDALPKAIKAKLGIK
;
A
#
# COMPACT_ATOMS: atom_id res chain seq x y z
N MET A 1 -80.41 20.50 11.31
CA MET A 1 -79.73 19.28 10.79
C MET A 1 -78.29 19.63 10.47
N LYS A 2 -77.39 19.44 11.39
CA LYS A 2 -75.93 19.60 11.18
C LYS A 2 -75.28 18.23 11.46
N LYS A 3 -74.68 17.66 10.42
CA LYS A 3 -73.95 16.39 10.54
C LYS A 3 -72.52 16.66 11.02
N THR A 4 -72.19 16.12 12.17
CA THR A 4 -70.84 16.13 12.72
C THR A 4 -70.08 14.94 12.12
N ILE A 5 -68.96 15.21 11.46
CA ILE A 5 -68.02 14.18 10.96
C ILE A 5 -66.91 14.07 12.03
N ILE A 6 -66.81 12.89 12.64
CA ILE A 6 -65.72 12.54 13.52
C ILE A 6 -64.58 12.00 12.66
N ALA A 7 -63.45 12.69 12.65
CA ALA A 7 -62.22 12.20 12.02
C ALA A 7 -61.46 11.37 13.03
N VAL A 8 -61.34 10.08 12.78
CA VAL A 8 -60.45 9.16 13.52
C VAL A 8 -59.05 9.28 12.94
N GLY A 9 -58.15 9.89 13.68
CA GLY A 9 -56.74 9.96 13.33
C GLY A 9 -56.07 8.63 13.65
N MET A 10 -55.70 7.86 12.62
CA MET A 10 -54.76 6.74 12.77
C MET A 10 -53.31 7.27 12.81
N LEU A 11 -52.72 7.15 14.00
CA LEU A 11 -51.30 7.37 14.22
C LEU A 11 -50.53 6.16 13.63
N PHE A 12 -49.97 6.30 12.43
CA PHE A 12 -49.04 5.33 11.87
C PHE A 12 -47.66 5.60 12.51
N ALA A 13 -47.27 4.76 13.46
CA ALA A 13 -45.90 4.70 13.92
C ALA A 13 -45.04 4.06 12.78
N MET A 14 -44.34 4.88 12.03
CA MET A 14 -43.29 4.41 11.14
C MET A 14 -42.10 3.97 11.99
N THR A 15 -41.98 2.67 12.24
CA THR A 15 -40.71 2.07 12.61
C THR A 15 -39.80 2.14 11.40
N MET A 16 -38.85 3.07 11.40
CA MET A 16 -37.72 3.03 10.46
C MET A 16 -36.86 1.83 10.83
N SER A 17 -37.12 0.70 10.23
CA SER A 17 -36.12 -0.35 10.07
C SER A 17 -35.04 0.22 9.15
N ALA A 18 -33.89 0.55 9.71
CA ALA A 18 -32.69 0.79 8.93
C ALA A 18 -32.28 -0.53 8.27
N THR A 19 -32.86 -0.80 7.13
CA THR A 19 -32.33 -1.79 6.19
C THR A 19 -30.99 -1.25 5.73
N ILE A 20 -29.91 -1.82 6.25
CA ILE A 20 -28.60 -1.73 5.66
C ILE A 20 -28.77 -2.27 4.24
N HIS A 21 -28.88 -1.38 3.28
CA HIS A 21 -28.73 -1.73 1.88
C HIS A 21 -27.25 -2.12 1.72
N ALA A 22 -26.98 -3.43 1.83
CA ALA A 22 -25.86 -4.00 1.10
C ALA A 22 -26.18 -3.66 -0.38
N GLN A 23 -25.45 -2.68 -0.90
CA GLN A 23 -25.54 -2.30 -2.30
C GLN A 23 -25.17 -3.58 -3.06
N GLU A 24 -26.14 -4.18 -3.77
CA GLU A 24 -25.86 -5.27 -4.69
C GLU A 24 -24.73 -4.79 -5.60
N SER A 25 -23.53 -5.28 -5.34
CA SER A 25 -22.41 -5.12 -6.23
C SER A 25 -22.83 -5.74 -7.55
N GLY A 26 -23.16 -4.92 -8.53
CA GLY A 26 -23.56 -5.40 -9.85
C GLY A 26 -22.46 -6.35 -10.34
N LYS A 27 -22.82 -7.59 -10.62
CA LYS A 27 -21.89 -8.54 -11.24
C LYS A 27 -21.48 -7.94 -12.56
N LYS A 28 -20.24 -7.48 -12.66
CA LYS A 28 -19.62 -7.06 -13.92
C LYS A 28 -18.92 -8.27 -14.49
N GLU A 29 -19.35 -8.72 -15.66
CA GLU A 29 -18.65 -9.71 -16.46
C GLU A 29 -17.73 -8.97 -17.43
N ASN A 30 -16.46 -9.34 -17.48
CA ASN A 30 -15.54 -8.83 -18.48
C ASN A 30 -15.54 -9.70 -19.76
N GLU A 31 -14.78 -9.31 -20.76
CA GLU A 31 -14.71 -10.02 -22.05
C GLU A 31 -14.18 -11.46 -21.92
N GLU A 32 -13.45 -11.79 -20.85
CA GLU A 32 -13.01 -13.14 -20.54
C GLU A 32 -14.01 -13.92 -19.66
N GLY A 33 -15.13 -13.31 -19.28
CA GLY A 33 -16.15 -13.93 -18.45
C GLY A 33 -15.83 -13.96 -16.95
N PHE A 34 -14.92 -13.11 -16.46
CA PHE A 34 -14.71 -12.95 -15.02
C PHE A 34 -15.89 -12.21 -14.38
N VAL A 35 -16.32 -12.72 -13.25
CA VAL A 35 -17.38 -12.13 -12.44
C VAL A 35 -16.80 -11.64 -11.12
N PHE A 36 -17.06 -10.40 -10.77
CA PHE A 36 -16.38 -9.71 -9.68
C PHE A 36 -17.34 -9.26 -8.58
N THR A 37 -16.86 -9.31 -7.33
CA THR A 37 -17.50 -8.73 -6.15
C THR A 37 -16.50 -7.85 -5.42
N THR A 38 -16.84 -6.61 -5.14
CA THR A 38 -15.94 -5.64 -4.50
C THR A 38 -16.43 -5.23 -3.13
N VAL A 39 -15.51 -4.80 -2.28
CA VAL A 39 -15.82 -4.00 -1.08
C VAL A 39 -15.73 -2.51 -1.39
N LYS A 40 -16.25 -1.68 -0.50
CA LYS A 40 -16.17 -0.23 -0.63
C LYS A 40 -14.73 0.23 -0.40
N GLU A 41 -14.18 0.95 -1.35
CA GLU A 41 -12.83 1.52 -1.29
C GLU A 41 -12.81 2.93 -1.91
N ASN A 42 -11.71 3.68 -1.75
CA ASN A 42 -11.53 4.94 -2.45
C ASN A 42 -11.34 4.67 -3.95
N PRO A 43 -12.17 5.23 -4.85
CA PRO A 43 -12.14 4.89 -6.28
C PRO A 43 -10.94 5.48 -7.04
N ILE A 44 -10.14 6.35 -6.41
CA ILE A 44 -9.04 7.04 -7.09
C ILE A 44 -7.93 6.04 -7.45
N ILE A 45 -7.60 5.95 -8.74
CA ILE A 45 -6.44 5.22 -9.24
C ILE A 45 -5.32 6.23 -9.50
N LYS A 46 -4.24 6.12 -8.74
CA LYS A 46 -3.07 7.00 -8.87
C LYS A 46 -1.99 6.40 -9.76
N ASN A 47 -1.00 7.20 -10.11
CA ASN A 47 0.14 6.77 -10.93
C ASN A 47 1.45 7.29 -10.33
N GLN A 48 2.23 6.40 -9.73
CA GLN A 48 3.56 6.72 -9.21
C GLN A 48 4.59 7.00 -10.31
N ASN A 49 4.31 6.58 -11.55
CA ASN A 49 5.15 6.77 -12.72
C ASN A 49 6.62 6.34 -12.48
N ARG A 50 7.57 7.26 -12.64
CA ARG A 50 9.02 6.98 -12.49
C ARG A 50 9.52 7.31 -11.08
N ALA A 51 8.86 6.75 -10.07
CA ALA A 51 9.24 6.88 -8.68
C ALA A 51 9.09 5.53 -7.96
N GLY A 52 10.07 5.13 -7.18
CA GLY A 52 10.03 3.91 -6.36
C GLY A 52 9.25 4.12 -5.06
N THR A 53 8.03 4.63 -5.16
CA THR A 53 7.21 5.09 -4.02
C THR A 53 5.92 4.28 -3.85
N CYS A 54 5.86 3.06 -4.42
CA CYS A 54 4.72 2.15 -4.33
C CYS A 54 4.25 1.90 -2.88
N TRP A 55 5.19 1.79 -1.95
CA TRP A 55 4.94 1.65 -0.52
C TRP A 55 4.06 2.78 0.03
N CYS A 56 4.27 4.01 -0.45
CA CYS A 56 3.49 5.18 -0.03
C CYS A 56 2.11 5.20 -0.70
N TYR A 57 2.04 5.05 -2.02
CA TYR A 57 0.78 5.02 -2.77
C TYR A 57 -0.17 3.94 -2.28
N SER A 58 0.33 2.73 -2.04
CA SER A 58 -0.50 1.62 -1.56
C SER A 58 -1.01 1.82 -0.13
N THR A 59 -0.16 2.37 0.75
CA THR A 59 -0.58 2.62 2.14
C THR A 59 -1.53 3.82 2.22
N MET A 60 -1.33 4.87 1.41
CA MET A 60 -2.28 5.99 1.35
C MET A 60 -3.64 5.53 0.83
N ALA A 61 -3.69 4.73 -0.24
CA ALA A 61 -4.95 4.14 -0.73
C ALA A 61 -5.65 3.30 0.35
N PHE A 62 -4.89 2.54 1.14
CA PHE A 62 -5.40 1.79 2.29
C PHE A 62 -5.97 2.74 3.36
N LEU A 63 -5.25 3.78 3.77
CA LEU A 63 -5.71 4.74 4.79
C LEU A 63 -6.92 5.56 4.32
N GLU A 64 -6.98 5.95 3.05
CA GLU A 64 -8.12 6.61 2.44
C GLU A 64 -9.37 5.72 2.47
N SER A 65 -9.20 4.42 2.22
CA SER A 65 -10.28 3.44 2.34
C SER A 65 -10.72 3.25 3.79
N GLU A 66 -9.79 3.30 4.75
CA GLU A 66 -10.11 3.31 6.18
C GLU A 66 -10.93 4.55 6.58
N LEU A 67 -10.59 5.72 6.06
CA LEU A 67 -11.38 6.94 6.30
C LEU A 67 -12.81 6.80 5.75
N LEU A 68 -12.98 6.21 4.57
CA LEU A 68 -14.31 5.88 4.05
C LEU A 68 -15.06 4.90 4.95
N ARG A 69 -14.40 3.83 5.39
CA ARG A 69 -14.98 2.83 6.31
C ARG A 69 -15.41 3.47 7.64
N MET A 70 -14.61 4.39 8.17
CA MET A 70 -14.90 5.16 9.39
C MET A 70 -16.02 6.20 9.20
N GLY A 71 -16.57 6.36 8.00
CA GLY A 71 -17.61 7.36 7.70
C GLY A 71 -17.10 8.80 7.64
N LYS A 72 -15.79 9.02 7.48
CA LYS A 72 -15.17 10.35 7.38
C LYS A 72 -15.34 10.98 5.99
N GLY A 73 -15.78 10.21 4.99
CA GLY A 73 -15.90 10.62 3.60
C GLY A 73 -14.62 10.35 2.80
N GLU A 74 -14.60 10.88 1.59
CA GLU A 74 -13.48 10.72 0.67
C GLU A 74 -12.36 11.70 1.01
N TYR A 75 -11.15 11.17 1.09
CA TYR A 75 -9.89 11.90 1.23
C TYR A 75 -8.99 11.54 0.08
N ASP A 76 -8.18 12.49 -0.32
CA ASP A 76 -7.07 12.35 -1.25
C ASP A 76 -5.83 12.86 -0.51
N LEU A 77 -4.99 11.93 -0.03
CA LEU A 77 -3.83 12.21 0.81
C LEU A 77 -2.56 12.34 -0.03
N SER A 78 -1.71 13.30 0.30
CA SER A 78 -0.47 13.52 -0.43
C SER A 78 0.58 12.45 -0.12
N GLU A 79 0.95 11.68 -1.14
CA GLU A 79 2.12 10.81 -1.08
C GLU A 79 3.41 11.64 -1.01
N MET A 80 3.48 12.73 -1.76
CA MET A 80 4.73 13.51 -1.86
C MET A 80 5.14 14.14 -0.53
N PHE A 81 4.19 14.53 0.31
CA PHE A 81 4.49 15.00 1.66
C PHE A 81 5.16 13.90 2.52
N THR A 82 4.60 12.70 2.50
CA THR A 82 5.14 11.56 3.25
C THR A 82 6.47 11.08 2.67
N VAL A 83 6.59 11.02 1.34
CA VAL A 83 7.82 10.68 0.63
C VAL A 83 8.94 11.67 0.97
N TYR A 84 8.68 12.98 0.92
CA TYR A 84 9.65 14.01 1.28
C TYR A 84 10.23 13.80 2.68
N ASN A 85 9.37 13.67 3.67
CA ASN A 85 9.79 13.47 5.07
C ASN A 85 10.54 12.14 5.27
N THR A 86 10.07 11.07 4.63
CA THR A 86 10.69 9.75 4.71
C THR A 86 12.07 9.74 4.06
N TYR A 87 12.26 10.41 2.92
CA TYR A 87 13.57 10.52 2.28
C TYR A 87 14.57 11.26 3.15
N LEU A 88 14.17 12.35 3.82
CA LEU A 88 15.04 13.05 4.74
C LEU A 88 15.43 12.21 5.96
N ASP A 89 14.49 11.44 6.50
CA ASP A 89 14.76 10.53 7.61
C ASP A 89 15.69 9.38 7.19
N ARG A 90 15.47 8.81 6.00
CA ARG A 90 16.33 7.73 5.47
C ARG A 90 17.74 8.23 5.18
N ALA A 91 17.87 9.47 4.71
CA ALA A 91 19.18 10.11 4.56
C ALA A 91 19.89 10.27 5.92
N ASP A 92 19.17 10.67 6.97
CA ASP A 92 19.74 10.75 8.33
C ASP A 92 20.15 9.35 8.85
N ALA A 93 19.32 8.34 8.66
CA ALA A 93 19.63 6.97 9.02
C ALA A 93 20.88 6.46 8.28
N ALA A 94 20.96 6.68 6.96
CA ALA A 94 22.13 6.29 6.15
C ALA A 94 23.41 6.95 6.64
N VAL A 95 23.36 8.23 6.98
CA VAL A 95 24.54 8.93 7.50
C VAL A 95 24.92 8.45 8.91
N ARG A 96 23.96 8.25 9.81
CA ARG A 96 24.19 7.75 11.18
C ARG A 96 24.77 6.35 11.21
N THR A 97 24.38 5.51 10.27
CA THR A 97 24.85 4.12 10.13
C THR A 97 26.08 3.99 9.20
N HIS A 98 26.69 5.14 8.80
CA HIS A 98 27.84 5.16 7.89
C HIS A 98 27.60 4.42 6.56
N GLY A 99 26.33 4.37 6.12
CA GLY A 99 25.90 3.77 4.86
C GLY A 99 25.52 2.29 4.95
N ASP A 100 25.37 1.73 6.15
CA ASP A 100 24.80 0.38 6.34
C ASP A 100 23.30 0.38 6.01
N VAL A 101 22.57 1.41 6.44
CA VAL A 101 21.25 1.69 5.87
C VAL A 101 21.44 2.33 4.50
N SER A 102 20.94 1.67 3.45
CA SER A 102 20.99 2.23 2.10
C SER A 102 20.04 3.41 1.98
N PHE A 103 20.47 4.46 1.32
CA PHE A 103 19.57 5.51 0.87
C PHE A 103 19.01 5.12 -0.51
N SER A 104 17.68 5.05 -0.63
CA SER A 104 16.97 4.70 -1.86
C SER A 104 15.55 5.26 -1.83
N GLN A 105 14.81 5.11 -2.94
CA GLN A 105 13.42 5.55 -3.05
C GLN A 105 12.43 4.59 -2.37
N GLY A 106 12.79 3.32 -2.21
CA GLY A 106 11.95 2.31 -1.61
C GLY A 106 11.61 2.60 -0.15
N GLY A 107 10.70 1.85 0.40
CA GLY A 107 10.25 1.95 1.78
C GLY A 107 9.19 0.90 2.10
N SER A 108 8.74 0.87 3.33
CA SER A 108 7.76 -0.08 3.81
C SER A 108 6.43 0.62 4.17
N PHE A 109 5.36 -0.15 4.31
CA PHE A 109 4.08 0.37 4.82
C PHE A 109 4.24 1.04 6.20
N TYR A 110 5.20 0.54 6.99
CA TYR A 110 5.51 1.11 8.29
C TYR A 110 6.03 2.54 8.20
N ASP A 111 6.71 2.92 7.11
CA ASP A 111 7.16 4.31 6.92
C ASP A 111 6.00 5.30 6.86
N VAL A 112 4.87 4.92 6.25
CA VAL A 112 3.66 5.76 6.22
C VAL A 112 2.98 5.78 7.58
N ILE A 113 2.83 4.61 8.23
CA ILE A 113 2.22 4.51 9.56
C ILE A 113 3.02 5.30 10.61
N TYR A 114 4.34 5.21 10.58
CA TYR A 114 5.23 6.04 11.38
C TYR A 114 5.13 7.52 11.00
N GLY A 115 5.16 7.80 9.68
CA GLY A 115 5.18 9.16 9.14
C GLY A 115 3.94 9.97 9.52
N MET A 116 2.74 9.37 9.50
CA MET A 116 1.52 10.08 9.88
C MET A 116 1.53 10.51 11.36
N GLU A 117 2.19 9.77 12.24
CA GLU A 117 2.36 10.16 13.64
C GLU A 117 3.49 11.18 13.81
N ALA A 118 4.63 10.96 13.17
CA ALA A 118 5.83 11.79 13.32
C ALA A 118 5.71 13.16 12.61
N PHE A 119 5.16 13.18 11.40
CA PHE A 119 5.13 14.35 10.52
C PHE A 119 3.71 14.89 10.29
N GLY A 120 2.68 14.07 10.47
CA GLY A 120 1.31 14.39 10.13
C GLY A 120 0.92 13.96 8.72
N LEU A 121 -0.19 14.50 8.24
CA LEU A 121 -0.72 14.29 6.89
C LEU A 121 -1.13 15.62 6.27
N VAL A 122 -1.16 15.66 4.95
CA VAL A 122 -1.72 16.79 4.19
C VAL A 122 -2.58 16.26 3.04
N PRO A 123 -3.58 17.02 2.56
CA PRO A 123 -4.30 16.65 1.34
C PRO A 123 -3.38 16.75 0.11
N GLU A 124 -3.69 15.97 -0.93
CA GLU A 124 -2.93 15.92 -2.18
C GLU A 124 -2.72 17.30 -2.81
N GLU A 125 -3.73 18.18 -2.73
CA GLU A 125 -3.67 19.52 -3.31
C GLU A 125 -2.55 20.40 -2.74
N GLU A 126 -2.06 20.11 -1.55
CA GLU A 126 -1.01 20.88 -0.88
C GLU A 126 0.41 20.48 -1.31
N MET A 127 0.59 19.25 -1.78
CA MET A 127 1.90 18.80 -2.27
C MET A 127 1.72 17.68 -3.31
N ARG A 128 1.43 18.09 -4.54
CA ARG A 128 1.14 17.19 -5.68
C ARG A 128 2.43 16.71 -6.35
N PRO A 129 2.42 15.49 -6.95
CA PRO A 129 3.53 15.03 -7.76
C PRO A 129 3.75 15.90 -9.00
N GLY A 130 4.99 16.01 -9.44
CA GLY A 130 5.36 16.60 -10.73
C GLY A 130 5.30 18.13 -10.84
N VAL A 131 4.60 18.82 -9.95
CA VAL A 131 4.32 20.27 -10.05
C VAL A 131 5.60 21.10 -10.21
N MET A 132 6.66 20.74 -9.51
CA MET A 132 7.91 21.53 -9.49
C MET A 132 8.65 21.54 -10.84
N TYR A 133 8.37 20.57 -11.70
CA TYR A 133 8.95 20.48 -13.04
C TYR A 133 7.89 20.48 -14.15
N GLY A 134 6.69 21.01 -13.85
CA GLY A 134 5.63 21.24 -14.84
C GLY A 134 4.93 19.98 -15.33
N ASP A 135 4.92 18.91 -14.55
CA ASP A 135 4.23 17.65 -14.81
C ASP A 135 3.10 17.42 -13.77
N THR A 136 2.31 16.40 -13.99
CA THR A 136 1.28 15.90 -13.07
C THR A 136 1.63 14.53 -12.48
N LEU A 137 2.76 13.96 -12.87
CA LEU A 137 3.25 12.66 -12.44
C LEU A 137 4.67 12.74 -11.89
N SER A 138 4.97 11.87 -10.94
CA SER A 138 6.31 11.78 -10.33
C SER A 138 7.38 11.32 -11.33
N ASN A 139 8.54 11.97 -11.29
CA ASN A 139 9.76 11.50 -11.93
C ASN A 139 10.95 11.78 -11.00
N HIS A 140 11.30 10.79 -10.21
CA HIS A 140 12.39 10.91 -9.22
C HIS A 140 13.75 10.47 -9.76
N THR A 141 13.89 10.24 -11.06
CA THR A 141 15.14 9.72 -11.65
C THR A 141 16.33 10.65 -11.38
N GLU A 142 16.16 11.96 -11.64
CA GLU A 142 17.22 12.93 -11.42
C GLU A 142 17.40 13.25 -9.94
N LEU A 143 16.30 13.44 -9.20
CA LEU A 143 16.31 13.63 -7.74
C LEU A 143 17.10 12.51 -7.05
N SER A 144 16.80 11.26 -7.38
CA SER A 144 17.47 10.09 -6.78
C SER A 144 18.97 10.12 -7.06
N ALA A 145 19.36 10.33 -8.31
CA ALA A 145 20.78 10.35 -8.70
C ALA A 145 21.56 11.42 -7.92
N LEU A 146 20.99 12.61 -7.74
CA LEU A 146 21.61 13.71 -6.99
C LEU A 146 21.64 13.42 -5.48
N ALA A 147 20.50 13.02 -4.93
CA ALA A 147 20.38 12.76 -3.49
C ALA A 147 21.24 11.57 -3.04
N ASP A 148 21.26 10.48 -3.81
CA ASP A 148 22.10 9.30 -3.55
C ASP A 148 23.57 9.68 -3.52
N ALA A 149 24.05 10.47 -4.50
CA ALA A 149 25.44 10.92 -4.55
C ALA A 149 25.78 11.80 -3.34
N MET A 150 24.88 12.71 -2.94
CA MET A 150 25.10 13.61 -1.79
C MET A 150 25.12 12.83 -0.48
N VAL A 151 24.15 11.94 -0.25
CA VAL A 151 24.08 11.14 0.97
C VAL A 151 25.28 10.20 1.05
N ALA A 152 25.66 9.53 -0.05
CA ALA A 152 26.82 8.67 -0.10
C ALA A 152 28.13 9.42 0.21
N ALA A 153 28.30 10.64 -0.30
CA ALA A 153 29.46 11.50 -0.03
C ALA A 153 29.59 11.81 1.47
N VAL A 154 28.49 12.00 2.17
CA VAL A 154 28.47 12.25 3.61
C VAL A 154 28.65 10.95 4.41
N ALA A 155 27.88 9.91 4.09
CA ALA A 155 27.83 8.66 4.84
C ALA A 155 29.13 7.86 4.72
N LYS A 156 29.70 7.79 3.51
CA LYS A 156 30.88 6.98 3.17
C LYS A 156 32.15 7.81 2.90
N GLY A 157 31.96 9.14 2.81
CA GLY A 157 33.06 10.05 2.55
C GLY A 157 33.90 10.24 3.79
N LYS A 158 35.02 9.74 3.98
CA LYS A 158 35.97 9.77 5.11
C LYS A 158 36.14 11.15 5.78
N LEU A 159 35.03 11.84 6.00
CA LEU A 159 34.96 13.15 6.63
C LEU A 159 35.18 12.98 8.15
N ARG A 160 36.18 13.67 8.70
CA ARG A 160 36.49 13.59 10.14
C ARG A 160 35.50 14.39 11.00
N LYS A 161 34.91 15.45 10.43
CA LYS A 161 33.97 16.32 11.12
C LYS A 161 33.02 16.94 10.09
N LEU A 162 31.73 16.75 10.34
CA LEU A 162 30.65 17.41 9.58
C LEU A 162 30.42 18.82 10.13
N GLN A 163 30.10 19.74 9.25
CA GLN A 163 29.86 21.14 9.61
C GLN A 163 28.39 21.32 10.05
N SER A 164 28.23 22.20 11.05
CA SER A 164 26.91 22.69 11.50
C SER A 164 26.87 24.23 11.40
N ASP A 165 25.67 24.78 11.38
CA ASP A 165 25.43 26.20 11.54
C ASP A 165 25.54 26.68 13.00
N GLU A 166 25.27 27.94 13.23
CA GLU A 166 25.24 28.56 14.57
C GLU A 166 24.23 27.96 15.55
N ASN A 167 23.18 27.30 15.02
CA ASN A 167 22.14 26.60 15.80
C ASN A 167 22.42 25.11 15.94
N ASN A 168 23.61 24.62 15.60
CA ASN A 168 24.03 23.23 15.58
C ASN A 168 23.24 22.35 14.58
N ALA A 169 22.56 22.92 13.60
CA ALA A 169 21.92 22.16 12.53
C ALA A 169 22.97 21.76 11.48
N MET A 170 23.00 20.46 11.15
CA MET A 170 23.97 19.92 10.17
C MET A 170 23.73 20.50 8.78
N LEU A 171 24.77 21.12 8.19
CA LEU A 171 24.66 21.77 6.87
C LEU A 171 24.32 20.78 5.76
N TRP A 172 24.81 19.56 5.83
CA TRP A 172 24.49 18.54 4.83
C TRP A 172 22.98 18.19 4.81
N LYS A 173 22.30 18.19 5.97
CA LYS A 173 20.86 17.96 6.04
C LYS A 173 20.08 19.07 5.32
N LYS A 174 20.50 20.32 5.51
CA LYS A 174 19.93 21.47 4.80
C LYS A 174 20.13 21.35 3.29
N ALA A 175 21.31 20.91 2.85
CA ALA A 175 21.60 20.72 1.44
C ALA A 175 20.76 19.61 0.82
N VAL A 176 20.63 18.47 1.50
CA VAL A 176 19.76 17.36 1.05
C VAL A 176 18.30 17.81 1.02
N ALA A 177 17.80 18.49 2.06
CA ALA A 177 16.45 19.02 2.08
C ALA A 177 16.18 19.99 0.92
N ALA A 178 17.11 20.92 0.66
CA ALA A 178 16.98 21.87 -0.44
C ALA A 178 16.88 21.20 -1.81
N VAL A 179 17.65 20.12 -2.04
CA VAL A 179 17.53 19.34 -3.27
C VAL A 179 16.15 18.69 -3.37
N HIS A 180 15.64 18.08 -2.29
CA HIS A 180 14.31 17.48 -2.29
C HIS A 180 13.22 18.55 -2.50
N GLU A 181 13.34 19.73 -1.90
CA GLU A 181 12.38 20.83 -2.11
C GLU A 181 12.32 21.33 -3.55
N ILE A 182 13.44 21.28 -4.29
CA ILE A 182 13.49 21.67 -5.71
C ILE A 182 12.62 20.73 -6.57
N TYR A 183 12.58 19.43 -6.25
CA TYR A 183 11.88 18.44 -7.06
C TYR A 183 10.48 18.08 -6.54
N LEU A 184 10.28 18.10 -5.21
CA LEU A 184 9.03 17.68 -4.59
C LEU A 184 8.17 18.86 -4.11
N GLY A 185 8.76 20.04 -3.97
CA GLY A 185 8.16 21.19 -3.31
C GLY A 185 8.46 21.23 -1.82
N LYS A 186 8.23 22.39 -1.22
CA LYS A 186 8.40 22.57 0.22
C LYS A 186 7.19 22.02 0.96
N ALA A 187 7.45 21.20 1.98
CA ALA A 187 6.40 20.70 2.86
C ALA A 187 5.67 21.87 3.56
N PRO A 188 4.32 21.93 3.51
CA PRO A 188 3.58 23.04 4.11
C PRO A 188 3.65 22.99 5.64
N GLU A 189 3.89 24.13 6.26
CA GLU A 189 3.78 24.27 7.72
C GLU A 189 2.32 24.47 8.17
N LYS A 190 1.53 25.17 7.33
CA LYS A 190 0.10 25.41 7.49
C LYS A 190 -0.58 25.45 6.13
N PHE A 191 -1.85 25.04 6.09
CA PHE A 191 -2.69 25.06 4.90
C PHE A 191 -4.18 25.19 5.26
N THR A 192 -5.01 25.47 4.26
CA THR A 192 -6.45 25.55 4.44
C THR A 192 -7.13 24.39 3.70
N TYR A 193 -7.85 23.55 4.41
CA TYR A 193 -8.62 22.46 3.85
C TYR A 193 -10.10 22.60 4.22
N LYS A 194 -11.00 22.58 3.23
CA LYS A 194 -12.46 22.75 3.43
C LYS A 194 -12.79 23.96 4.33
N GLY A 195 -12.09 25.09 4.11
CA GLY A 195 -12.31 26.36 4.81
C GLY A 195 -11.78 26.45 6.25
N LYS A 196 -11.01 25.47 6.70
CA LYS A 196 -10.37 25.47 8.03
C LYS A 196 -8.86 25.40 7.91
N GLU A 197 -8.13 26.20 8.71
CA GLU A 197 -6.66 26.16 8.79
C GLU A 197 -6.20 24.94 9.60
N TYR A 198 -5.17 24.29 9.08
CA TYR A 198 -4.50 23.14 9.69
C TYR A 198 -2.98 23.27 9.61
N THR A 199 -2.30 22.62 10.54
CA THR A 199 -0.95 22.11 10.36
C THR A 199 -1.02 20.64 9.96
N PRO A 200 0.02 20.03 9.37
CA PRO A 200 0.01 18.60 9.05
C PRO A 200 -0.39 17.71 10.22
N GLN A 201 0.10 18.03 11.43
CA GLN A 201 -0.24 17.31 12.65
C GLN A 201 -1.72 17.49 13.08
N SER A 202 -2.26 18.71 12.98
CA SER A 202 -3.66 18.94 13.34
C SER A 202 -4.62 18.33 12.31
N PHE A 203 -4.23 18.28 11.05
CA PHE A 203 -4.99 17.61 9.99
C PHE A 203 -5.02 16.09 10.24
N TYR A 204 -3.85 15.46 10.44
CA TYR A 204 -3.77 14.06 10.82
C TYR A 204 -4.69 13.72 12.01
N LYS A 205 -4.60 14.49 13.11
CA LYS A 205 -5.46 14.26 14.28
C LYS A 205 -6.96 14.40 13.96
N SER A 206 -7.34 15.25 13.03
CA SER A 206 -8.74 15.44 12.63
C SER A 206 -9.32 14.27 11.87
N THR A 207 -8.48 13.45 11.23
CA THR A 207 -8.89 12.23 10.51
C THR A 207 -9.38 11.15 11.46
N GLY A 208 -8.80 11.07 12.65
CA GLY A 208 -9.06 10.02 13.63
C GLY A 208 -8.34 8.70 13.35
N LEU A 209 -7.45 8.67 12.36
CA LEU A 209 -6.57 7.52 12.12
C LEU A 209 -5.66 7.31 13.34
N ASN A 210 -5.47 6.05 13.74
CA ASN A 210 -4.63 5.70 14.88
C ASN A 210 -3.64 4.60 14.48
N PRO A 211 -2.32 4.86 14.51
CA PRO A 211 -1.28 3.88 14.14
C PRO A 211 -1.44 2.53 14.84
N SER A 212 -1.89 2.52 16.10
CA SER A 212 -2.05 1.29 16.89
C SER A 212 -3.21 0.38 16.45
N ASP A 213 -4.04 0.85 15.50
CA ASP A 213 -5.10 0.04 14.91
C ASP A 213 -4.63 -0.78 13.72
N TYR A 214 -3.42 -0.52 13.22
CA TYR A 214 -2.87 -1.18 12.04
C TYR A 214 -1.77 -2.15 12.42
N VAL A 215 -1.86 -3.37 11.92
CA VAL A 215 -0.92 -4.45 12.21
C VAL A 215 -0.32 -5.00 10.92
N SER A 216 0.99 -5.21 10.92
CA SER A 216 1.68 -5.90 9.83
C SER A 216 1.76 -7.39 10.11
N LEU A 217 1.55 -8.21 9.06
CA LEU A 217 1.56 -9.67 9.13
C LEU A 217 2.38 -10.25 7.98
N THR A 218 3.03 -11.37 8.25
CA THR A 218 3.82 -12.14 7.28
C THR A 218 3.78 -13.64 7.59
N SER A 219 4.43 -14.47 6.77
CA SER A 219 4.46 -15.92 6.95
C SER A 219 5.79 -16.52 6.51
N TYR A 220 6.73 -16.73 7.45
CA TYR A 220 8.04 -17.33 7.21
C TYR A 220 8.47 -18.25 8.34
N THR A 221 9.13 -19.37 8.02
CA THR A 221 9.49 -20.41 9.00
C THR A 221 10.84 -20.19 9.69
N HIS A 222 11.68 -19.30 9.19
CA HIS A 222 12.97 -18.98 9.80
C HIS A 222 12.84 -18.19 11.12
N ARG A 223 11.62 -17.73 11.44
CA ARG A 223 11.25 -17.12 12.73
C ARG A 223 10.04 -17.87 13.32
N PRO A 224 9.92 -17.92 14.66
CA PRO A 224 8.78 -18.58 15.29
C PRO A 224 7.44 -17.95 14.88
N PHE A 225 6.43 -18.78 14.64
CA PHE A 225 5.06 -18.29 14.45
C PHE A 225 4.51 -17.66 15.72
N TYR A 226 3.57 -16.75 15.55
CA TYR A 226 2.89 -15.96 16.59
C TYR A 226 3.82 -15.03 17.37
N THR A 227 4.98 -14.73 16.81
CA THR A 227 5.91 -13.71 17.30
C THR A 227 6.04 -12.56 16.31
N GLN A 228 6.66 -11.47 16.72
CA GLN A 228 6.99 -10.36 15.84
C GLN A 228 8.46 -10.37 15.48
N PHE A 229 8.77 -10.02 14.25
CA PHE A 229 10.14 -9.77 13.79
C PHE A 229 10.14 -8.74 12.66
N PRO A 230 11.23 -8.01 12.44
CA PRO A 230 11.41 -7.20 11.24
C PRO A 230 11.72 -8.12 10.06
N ILE A 231 10.93 -8.07 8.99
CA ILE A 231 11.27 -8.79 7.75
C ILE A 231 12.61 -8.24 7.25
N GLU A 232 13.52 -9.14 6.94
CA GLU A 232 14.90 -8.83 6.55
C GLU A 232 14.97 -8.46 5.06
N VAL A 233 14.42 -7.31 4.71
CA VAL A 233 14.49 -6.71 3.38
C VAL A 233 15.01 -5.28 3.47
N GLN A 234 15.65 -4.81 2.41
CA GLN A 234 16.35 -3.53 2.40
C GLN A 234 15.41 -2.35 2.65
N ASP A 235 14.18 -2.44 2.18
CA ASP A 235 13.19 -1.36 2.28
C ASP A 235 12.49 -1.30 3.66
N ASN A 236 12.65 -2.34 4.50
CA ASN A 236 12.27 -2.27 5.91
C ASN A 236 13.39 -1.66 6.78
N TRP A 237 13.97 -0.55 6.33
CA TRP A 237 15.12 0.11 6.97
C TRP A 237 14.84 0.68 8.37
N ARG A 238 13.57 0.92 8.71
CA ARG A 238 13.14 1.28 10.08
C ARG A 238 12.94 0.08 10.98
N HIS A 239 13.13 -1.14 10.47
CA HIS A 239 12.89 -2.39 11.21
C HIS A 239 11.47 -2.51 11.77
N GLY A 240 10.46 -2.08 10.99
CA GLY A 240 9.05 -2.27 11.30
C GLY A 240 8.75 -3.75 11.53
N LEU A 241 8.00 -4.03 12.62
CA LEU A 241 7.72 -5.40 13.03
C LEU A 241 6.48 -5.96 12.35
N SER A 242 6.54 -7.22 11.94
CA SER A 242 5.41 -7.98 11.41
C SER A 242 5.14 -9.20 12.30
N TYR A 243 3.88 -9.46 12.59
CA TYR A 243 3.47 -10.73 13.20
C TYR A 243 3.62 -11.87 12.21
N ASN A 244 4.18 -12.96 12.66
CA ASN A 244 4.43 -14.13 11.84
C ASN A 244 3.32 -15.17 12.02
N LEU A 245 2.67 -15.57 10.95
CA LEU A 245 1.59 -16.56 10.96
C LEU A 245 1.95 -17.77 10.07
N PRO A 246 1.41 -18.97 10.34
CA PRO A 246 1.34 -20.01 9.32
C PRO A 246 0.64 -19.48 8.07
N ILE A 247 1.05 -19.95 6.88
CA ILE A 247 0.54 -19.41 5.62
C ILE A 247 -0.98 -19.57 5.47
N ASP A 248 -1.55 -20.65 5.96
CA ASP A 248 -3.00 -20.87 5.89
C ASP A 248 -3.77 -19.86 6.76
N GLU A 249 -3.23 -19.51 7.93
CA GLU A 249 -3.79 -18.46 8.79
C GLU A 249 -3.62 -17.06 8.19
N LEU A 250 -2.50 -16.81 7.50
CA LEU A 250 -2.34 -15.56 6.76
C LEU A 250 -3.40 -15.43 5.66
N MET A 251 -3.66 -16.50 4.90
CA MET A 251 -4.72 -16.51 3.87
C MET A 251 -6.12 -16.34 4.48
N GLU A 252 -6.37 -16.89 5.69
CA GLU A 252 -7.62 -16.65 6.43
C GLU A 252 -7.79 -15.16 6.76
N VAL A 253 -6.69 -14.45 7.10
CA VAL A 253 -6.75 -13.00 7.34
C VAL A 253 -7.15 -12.24 6.07
N PHE A 254 -6.59 -12.59 4.90
CA PHE A 254 -6.98 -11.97 3.63
C PHE A 254 -8.49 -12.09 3.39
N ASP A 255 -9.01 -13.31 3.50
CA ASP A 255 -10.43 -13.57 3.26
C ASP A 255 -11.31 -12.88 4.29
N ASN A 256 -10.95 -12.96 5.57
CA ASN A 256 -11.74 -12.33 6.63
C ASN A 256 -11.75 -10.80 6.49
N ALA A 257 -10.63 -10.16 6.19
CA ALA A 257 -10.56 -8.73 6.01
C ALA A 257 -11.56 -8.25 4.94
N ILE A 258 -11.50 -8.84 3.76
CA ILE A 258 -12.40 -8.46 2.66
C ILE A 258 -13.86 -8.77 3.00
N ASN A 259 -14.14 -9.95 3.55
CA ASN A 259 -15.52 -10.36 3.89
C ASN A 259 -16.13 -9.54 5.04
N THR A 260 -15.31 -8.88 5.84
CA THR A 260 -15.76 -8.00 6.94
C THR A 260 -15.66 -6.49 6.60
N GLY A 261 -15.34 -6.15 5.34
CA GLY A 261 -15.39 -4.78 4.84
C GLY A 261 -14.11 -3.98 5.04
N TYR A 262 -12.97 -4.65 5.28
CA TYR A 262 -11.65 -4.01 5.37
C TYR A 262 -10.85 -4.23 4.10
N THR A 263 -10.01 -3.25 3.75
CA THR A 263 -9.00 -3.38 2.71
C THR A 263 -7.65 -3.81 3.30
N ILE A 264 -6.70 -4.11 2.45
CA ILE A 264 -5.38 -4.63 2.83
C ILE A 264 -4.31 -3.87 2.05
N ALA A 265 -3.33 -3.28 2.74
CA ALA A 265 -2.08 -2.91 2.08
C ALA A 265 -1.24 -4.18 1.88
N TRP A 266 -0.83 -4.46 0.64
CA TRP A 266 -0.26 -5.74 0.23
C TRP A 266 1.09 -5.56 -0.45
N GLY A 267 2.14 -6.07 0.18
CA GLY A 267 3.49 -6.16 -0.37
C GLY A 267 3.71 -7.50 -1.05
N SER A 268 4.18 -7.48 -2.26
CA SER A 268 4.33 -8.68 -3.09
C SER A 268 5.51 -8.58 -4.04
N ASP A 269 6.06 -9.73 -4.36
CA ASP A 269 6.86 -9.91 -5.56
C ASP A 269 5.95 -9.81 -6.79
N VAL A 270 6.33 -8.97 -7.75
CA VAL A 270 5.64 -8.77 -9.03
C VAL A 270 6.57 -8.99 -10.23
N SER A 271 7.81 -9.39 -9.99
CA SER A 271 8.80 -9.67 -11.03
C SER A 271 8.58 -11.03 -11.74
N GLU A 272 7.52 -11.71 -11.37
CA GLU A 272 7.05 -12.95 -11.95
C GLU A 272 6.43 -12.79 -13.33
N SER A 273 6.65 -13.75 -14.23
CA SER A 273 5.97 -13.79 -15.51
C SER A 273 4.45 -13.91 -15.39
N GLY A 274 3.97 -14.47 -14.26
CA GLY A 274 2.56 -14.57 -13.90
C GLY A 274 1.89 -13.26 -13.56
N PHE A 275 2.63 -12.23 -13.20
CA PHE A 275 2.12 -10.88 -13.02
C PHE A 275 2.07 -10.16 -14.37
N THR A 276 0.93 -10.27 -15.06
CA THR A 276 0.82 -9.84 -16.45
C THR A 276 0.55 -8.34 -16.59
N ARG A 277 0.94 -7.78 -17.74
CA ARG A 277 0.62 -6.39 -18.08
C ARG A 277 -0.88 -6.15 -18.27
N ASP A 278 -1.62 -7.20 -18.59
CA ASP A 278 -3.06 -7.11 -18.87
C ASP A 278 -3.92 -7.02 -17.60
N GLY A 279 -3.31 -7.12 -16.42
CA GLY A 279 -3.99 -6.93 -15.15
C GLY A 279 -4.43 -8.24 -14.48
N VAL A 280 -3.75 -9.35 -14.79
CA VAL A 280 -3.97 -10.64 -14.12
C VAL A 280 -2.66 -11.11 -13.52
N ALA A 281 -2.69 -11.58 -12.28
CA ALA A 281 -1.58 -12.20 -11.59
C ALA A 281 -1.93 -13.65 -11.22
N VAL A 282 -1.23 -14.60 -11.83
CA VAL A 282 -1.49 -16.04 -11.70
C VAL A 282 -0.21 -16.80 -11.41
N MET A 283 -0.32 -17.98 -10.84
CA MET A 283 0.79 -18.88 -10.56
C MET A 283 0.56 -20.20 -11.29
N PRO A 284 0.88 -20.27 -12.60
CA PRO A 284 0.65 -21.49 -13.38
C PRO A 284 1.39 -22.68 -12.77
N ASP A 285 0.77 -23.84 -12.77
CA ASP A 285 1.39 -25.08 -12.30
C ASP A 285 2.29 -25.64 -13.42
N ASN A 286 3.33 -24.90 -13.73
CA ASN A 286 4.37 -25.35 -14.65
C ASN A 286 5.76 -24.89 -14.13
N ASP A 287 6.75 -25.76 -14.27
CA ASP A 287 8.12 -25.54 -13.78
C ASP A 287 8.93 -24.50 -14.59
N LYS A 288 8.26 -23.66 -15.36
CA LYS A 288 8.87 -22.72 -16.29
C LYS A 288 8.51 -21.25 -16.04
N VAL A 289 8.17 -20.90 -14.81
CA VAL A 289 8.00 -19.48 -14.47
C VAL A 289 9.38 -18.85 -14.48
N GLN A 290 9.61 -17.97 -15.46
CA GLN A 290 10.86 -17.24 -15.56
C GLN A 290 10.83 -16.09 -14.57
N GLU A 291 11.69 -16.15 -13.57
CA GLU A 291 11.85 -15.10 -12.61
C GLU A 291 12.67 -13.93 -13.14
N LEU A 292 12.27 -12.77 -12.75
CA LEU A 292 12.87 -11.51 -13.14
C LEU A 292 13.16 -10.72 -11.86
N SER A 293 14.30 -10.10 -11.77
CA SER A 293 14.66 -9.30 -10.61
C SER A 293 14.23 -7.85 -10.75
N GLY A 294 13.82 -7.22 -9.66
CA GLY A 294 13.51 -5.80 -9.56
C GLY A 294 12.03 -5.47 -9.45
N SER A 295 11.73 -4.38 -8.82
CA SER A 295 10.56 -4.22 -8.00
C SER A 295 9.54 -3.20 -8.43
N ASP A 296 9.86 -2.26 -9.21
CA ASP A 296 8.96 -1.14 -9.45
C ASP A 296 8.46 -1.06 -10.91
N MET A 297 7.59 -0.12 -11.17
CA MET A 297 7.05 0.13 -12.49
C MET A 297 8.16 0.32 -13.54
N ALA A 298 9.30 0.91 -13.18
CA ALA A 298 10.41 1.14 -14.12
C ALA A 298 11.04 -0.18 -14.54
N HIS A 299 11.14 -1.15 -13.64
CA HIS A 299 11.60 -2.50 -13.96
C HIS A 299 10.55 -3.25 -14.80
N TRP A 300 9.29 -3.24 -14.36
CA TRP A 300 8.18 -3.83 -15.10
C TRP A 300 8.10 -3.33 -16.55
N LEU A 301 8.29 -2.03 -16.77
CA LEU A 301 8.28 -1.44 -18.12
C LEU A 301 9.41 -1.93 -19.03
N LYS A 302 10.53 -2.39 -18.47
CA LYS A 302 11.67 -2.94 -19.23
C LYS A 302 11.43 -4.36 -19.74
N LEU A 303 10.47 -5.08 -19.17
CA LEU A 303 10.14 -6.43 -19.61
C LEU A 303 9.55 -6.41 -21.02
N LYS A 304 9.92 -7.39 -21.83
CA LYS A 304 9.35 -7.54 -23.16
C LYS A 304 7.89 -7.97 -23.09
N PRO A 305 7.06 -7.62 -24.09
CA PRO A 305 5.64 -8.01 -24.08
C PRO A 305 5.41 -9.52 -23.93
N GLU A 306 6.25 -10.34 -24.54
CA GLU A 306 6.18 -11.81 -24.43
C GLU A 306 6.50 -12.34 -23.02
N GLU A 307 7.35 -11.66 -22.26
CA GLU A 307 7.69 -12.00 -20.88
C GLU A 307 6.56 -11.65 -19.90
N LYS A 308 5.67 -10.74 -20.29
CA LYS A 308 4.49 -10.33 -19.56
C LYS A 308 3.20 -11.03 -20.01
N LYS A 309 3.31 -11.88 -21.03
CA LYS A 309 2.16 -12.51 -21.66
C LYS A 309 1.92 -13.87 -21.05
N LEU A 310 0.84 -13.99 -20.31
CA LEU A 310 0.31 -15.27 -19.89
C LEU A 310 -1.08 -15.48 -20.48
N ASN A 311 -1.45 -16.76 -20.55
CA ASN A 311 -2.81 -17.11 -20.89
C ASN A 311 -3.74 -16.66 -19.75
N THR A 312 -4.60 -15.69 -20.01
CA THR A 312 -5.57 -15.15 -19.05
C THR A 312 -6.79 -16.06 -18.88
N LYS A 313 -6.88 -17.19 -19.60
CA LYS A 313 -7.94 -18.17 -19.38
C LYS A 313 -7.74 -18.90 -18.06
N PRO A 314 -8.81 -19.33 -17.40
CA PRO A 314 -8.71 -20.18 -16.24
C PRO A 314 -7.83 -21.40 -16.48
N GLN A 315 -6.91 -21.67 -15.57
CA GLN A 315 -5.98 -22.80 -15.64
C GLN A 315 -5.60 -23.27 -14.24
N PRO A 316 -5.15 -24.53 -14.07
CA PRO A 316 -4.63 -25.02 -12.80
C PRO A 316 -3.49 -24.16 -12.31
N GLN A 317 -3.48 -23.86 -11.01
CA GLN A 317 -2.47 -23.01 -10.40
C GLN A 317 -1.72 -23.74 -9.30
N LYS A 318 -0.44 -23.46 -9.20
CA LYS A 318 0.43 -24.02 -8.16
C LYS A 318 0.02 -23.46 -6.79
N TRP A 319 -0.45 -24.33 -5.91
CA TRP A 319 -0.74 -24.02 -4.52
C TRP A 319 0.48 -24.34 -3.65
N CYS A 320 1.29 -23.35 -3.34
CA CYS A 320 2.55 -23.57 -2.63
C CYS A 320 2.33 -24.03 -1.18
N THR A 321 3.24 -24.86 -0.71
CA THR A 321 3.37 -25.23 0.70
C THR A 321 4.10 -24.12 1.48
N GLN A 322 4.05 -24.18 2.82
CA GLN A 322 4.82 -23.28 3.67
C GLN A 322 6.33 -23.41 3.42
N ALA A 323 6.82 -24.61 3.13
CA ALA A 323 8.24 -24.86 2.87
C ALA A 323 8.70 -24.28 1.53
N GLU A 324 7.89 -24.43 0.47
CA GLU A 324 8.18 -23.82 -0.85
C GLU A 324 8.20 -22.29 -0.75
N ARG A 325 7.25 -21.70 -0.02
CA ARG A 325 7.23 -20.26 0.23
C ARG A 325 8.50 -19.78 0.96
N GLN A 326 8.94 -20.51 2.00
CA GLN A 326 10.18 -20.18 2.70
C GLN A 326 11.38 -20.30 1.78
N LEU A 327 11.47 -21.39 1.01
CA LEU A 327 12.58 -21.59 0.09
C LEU A 327 12.68 -20.47 -0.94
N ALA A 328 11.54 -20.03 -1.49
CA ALA A 328 11.50 -18.94 -2.46
C ALA A 328 12.00 -17.59 -1.88
N TYR A 329 11.73 -17.33 -0.61
CA TYR A 329 12.28 -16.17 0.08
C TYR A 329 13.80 -16.31 0.32
N ASP A 330 14.25 -17.50 0.74
CA ASP A 330 15.65 -17.76 1.07
C ASP A 330 16.57 -17.77 -0.16
N ASN A 331 16.06 -18.15 -1.32
CA ASN A 331 16.82 -18.27 -2.57
C ASN A 331 16.58 -17.11 -3.56
N TYR A 332 15.84 -16.07 -3.12
CA TYR A 332 15.50 -14.88 -3.93
C TYR A 332 14.54 -15.14 -5.11
N GLU A 333 13.77 -16.24 -5.08
CA GLU A 333 12.65 -16.48 -5.98
C GLU A 333 11.42 -15.61 -5.62
N THR A 334 11.37 -15.08 -4.42
CA THR A 334 10.38 -14.10 -3.98
C THR A 334 11.12 -12.94 -3.34
N THR A 335 10.97 -11.75 -3.92
CA THR A 335 11.65 -10.53 -3.50
C THR A 335 10.66 -9.44 -3.07
N ASP A 336 11.14 -8.44 -2.34
CA ASP A 336 10.35 -7.28 -1.93
C ASP A 336 10.28 -6.29 -3.10
N ASP A 337 9.24 -6.36 -3.88
CA ASP A 337 9.16 -5.67 -5.15
C ASP A 337 8.20 -4.49 -5.16
N HIS A 338 6.95 -4.70 -4.72
CA HIS A 338 5.89 -3.74 -4.98
C HIS A 338 4.80 -3.74 -3.90
N GLY A 339 4.32 -2.54 -3.57
CA GLY A 339 3.18 -2.33 -2.68
C GLY A 339 1.92 -2.00 -3.47
N MET A 340 0.80 -2.64 -3.11
CA MET A 340 -0.53 -2.46 -3.72
C MET A 340 -1.62 -2.51 -2.64
N GLN A 341 -2.87 -2.29 -3.04
CA GLN A 341 -4.02 -2.44 -2.15
C GLN A 341 -4.96 -3.55 -2.63
N ILE A 342 -5.30 -4.49 -1.76
CA ILE A 342 -6.38 -5.45 -2.00
C ILE A 342 -7.68 -4.91 -1.41
N TYR A 343 -8.77 -4.93 -2.21
CA TYR A 343 -10.05 -4.35 -1.82
C TYR A 343 -11.27 -5.20 -2.20
N GLY A 344 -11.07 -6.37 -2.80
CA GLY A 344 -12.19 -7.21 -3.23
C GLY A 344 -11.78 -8.65 -3.51
N ILE A 345 -12.79 -9.48 -3.74
CA ILE A 345 -12.66 -10.86 -4.21
C ILE A 345 -13.43 -11.00 -5.51
N ALA A 346 -12.84 -11.70 -6.47
CA ALA A 346 -13.44 -12.02 -7.76
C ALA A 346 -13.43 -13.53 -7.99
N LYS A 347 -14.28 -14.00 -8.89
CA LYS A 347 -14.30 -15.40 -9.37
C LYS A 347 -14.30 -15.41 -10.88
N ASP A 348 -13.57 -16.34 -11.47
CA ASP A 348 -13.69 -16.65 -12.89
C ASP A 348 -14.88 -17.57 -13.19
N GLN A 349 -15.09 -17.94 -14.47
CA GLN A 349 -16.18 -18.79 -14.91
C GLN A 349 -16.12 -20.20 -14.31
N GLU A 350 -14.92 -20.65 -13.91
CA GLU A 350 -14.70 -21.98 -13.30
C GLU A 350 -14.81 -21.94 -11.78
N GLY A 351 -15.01 -20.74 -11.21
CA GLY A 351 -15.17 -20.52 -9.78
C GLY A 351 -13.83 -20.37 -9.04
N ASN A 352 -12.69 -20.24 -9.73
CA ASN A 352 -11.43 -19.93 -9.09
C ASN A 352 -11.48 -18.53 -8.50
N GLU A 353 -10.91 -18.35 -7.32
CA GLU A 353 -10.96 -17.09 -6.59
C GLU A 353 -9.70 -16.25 -6.81
N TYR A 354 -9.94 -14.95 -6.95
CA TYR A 354 -8.93 -13.92 -7.11
C TYR A 354 -9.17 -12.80 -6.10
N TYR A 355 -8.11 -12.13 -5.68
CA TYR A 355 -8.21 -10.84 -5.01
C TYR A 355 -8.17 -9.71 -6.05
N MET A 356 -9.00 -8.71 -5.84
CA MET A 356 -8.99 -7.48 -6.63
C MET A 356 -7.99 -6.52 -6.04
N VAL A 357 -7.04 -6.10 -6.87
CA VAL A 357 -5.86 -5.33 -6.47
C VAL A 357 -5.87 -3.99 -7.17
N LYS A 358 -5.89 -2.91 -6.39
CA LYS A 358 -5.63 -1.55 -6.88
C LYS A 358 -4.13 -1.34 -6.95
N ASN A 359 -3.64 -1.00 -8.15
CA ASN A 359 -2.24 -0.68 -8.39
C ASN A 359 -2.04 0.83 -8.59
N SER A 360 -0.82 1.30 -8.43
CA SER A 360 -0.41 2.70 -8.61
C SER A 360 0.31 2.95 -9.95
N TRP A 361 -0.13 2.28 -11.02
CA TRP A 361 0.44 2.41 -12.37
C TRP A 361 -0.50 3.08 -13.38
N GLY A 362 -1.47 3.87 -12.87
CA GLY A 362 -2.49 4.51 -13.70
C GLY A 362 -3.49 3.51 -14.27
N THR A 363 -4.26 3.95 -15.26
CA THR A 363 -5.44 3.23 -15.79
C THR A 363 -5.21 2.62 -17.18
N SER A 364 -3.96 2.46 -17.61
CA SER A 364 -3.64 2.06 -18.98
C SER A 364 -3.77 0.55 -19.27
N ASN A 365 -3.97 -0.27 -18.25
CA ASN A 365 -4.22 -1.69 -18.43
C ASN A 365 -5.70 -1.95 -18.78
N LYS A 366 -6.01 -3.18 -19.18
CA LYS A 366 -7.36 -3.62 -19.58
C LYS A 366 -8.44 -3.37 -18.51
N TYR A 367 -8.06 -3.39 -17.25
CA TYR A 367 -8.98 -3.24 -16.10
C TYR A 367 -8.82 -1.89 -15.40
N GLU A 368 -8.38 -0.85 -16.12
CA GLU A 368 -8.35 0.54 -15.64
C GLU A 368 -7.61 0.72 -14.31
N GLY A 369 -6.44 0.06 -14.16
CA GLY A 369 -5.60 0.17 -12.96
C GLY A 369 -5.83 -0.91 -11.91
N ILE A 370 -6.71 -1.87 -12.20
CA ILE A 370 -6.97 -3.03 -11.35
C ILE A 370 -6.24 -4.26 -11.87
N TRP A 371 -5.77 -5.10 -10.95
CA TRP A 371 -5.26 -6.45 -11.19
C TRP A 371 -6.11 -7.47 -10.47
N TYR A 372 -6.22 -8.65 -11.05
CA TYR A 372 -6.86 -9.81 -10.46
C TYR A 372 -5.78 -10.82 -10.11
N ALA A 373 -5.42 -10.88 -8.83
CA ALA A 373 -4.39 -11.77 -8.33
C ALA A 373 -5.03 -13.06 -7.80
N SER A 374 -4.70 -14.20 -8.38
CA SER A 374 -5.22 -15.48 -7.89
C SER A 374 -4.79 -15.73 -6.45
N LYS A 375 -5.60 -16.46 -5.68
CA LYS A 375 -5.22 -16.83 -4.32
C LYS A 375 -3.91 -17.62 -4.26
N ALA A 376 -3.60 -18.38 -5.31
CA ALA A 376 -2.34 -19.11 -5.43
C ALA A 376 -1.14 -18.16 -5.56
N PHE A 377 -1.27 -17.11 -6.38
CA PHE A 377 -0.25 -16.07 -6.51
C PHE A 377 -0.05 -15.33 -5.19
N VAL A 378 -1.12 -14.83 -4.59
CA VAL A 378 -1.07 -14.11 -3.31
C VAL A 378 -0.44 -14.98 -2.20
N ARG A 379 -0.83 -16.25 -2.11
CA ARG A 379 -0.25 -17.19 -1.17
C ARG A 379 1.25 -17.33 -1.32
N TYR A 380 1.75 -17.37 -2.56
CA TYR A 380 3.17 -17.62 -2.83
C TYR A 380 4.00 -16.36 -2.73
N LYS A 381 3.53 -15.24 -3.30
CA LYS A 381 4.35 -14.05 -3.56
C LYS A 381 4.15 -12.89 -2.58
N THR A 382 3.29 -13.04 -1.58
CA THR A 382 3.13 -12.02 -0.53
C THR A 382 4.38 -11.90 0.33
N MET A 383 4.93 -10.69 0.46
CA MET A 383 5.96 -10.39 1.44
C MET A 383 5.35 -10.13 2.82
N ASN A 384 4.51 -9.12 2.90
CA ASN A 384 3.73 -8.77 4.08
C ASN A 384 2.43 -8.08 3.72
N ILE A 385 1.57 -7.92 4.71
CA ILE A 385 0.36 -7.12 4.62
C ILE A 385 0.25 -6.18 5.80
N VAL A 386 -0.50 -5.09 5.61
CA VAL A 386 -1.02 -4.28 6.72
C VAL A 386 -2.53 -4.27 6.66
N VAL A 387 -3.16 -4.55 7.80
CA VAL A 387 -4.61 -4.54 7.96
C VAL A 387 -4.99 -3.81 9.26
N HIS A 388 -6.24 -3.38 9.34
CA HIS A 388 -6.82 -2.97 10.62
C HIS A 388 -6.90 -4.19 11.57
N LYS A 389 -6.55 -4.03 12.83
CA LYS A 389 -6.54 -5.14 13.82
C LYS A 389 -7.89 -5.86 13.97
N ASP A 390 -9.00 -5.17 13.72
CA ASP A 390 -10.34 -5.76 13.79
C ASP A 390 -10.72 -6.55 12.51
N ALA A 391 -9.88 -6.49 11.48
CA ALA A 391 -9.98 -7.38 10.31
C ALA A 391 -9.45 -8.79 10.59
N LEU A 392 -8.76 -9.00 11.71
CA LEU A 392 -8.24 -10.31 12.09
C LEU A 392 -9.35 -11.25 12.56
N PRO A 393 -9.35 -12.53 12.13
CA PRO A 393 -10.18 -13.55 12.75
C PRO A 393 -9.95 -13.62 14.27
N LYS A 394 -11.01 -13.78 15.06
CA LYS A 394 -10.92 -13.76 16.53
C LYS A 394 -9.89 -14.74 17.10
N ALA A 395 -9.81 -15.94 16.50
CA ALA A 395 -8.85 -16.96 16.93
C ALA A 395 -7.40 -16.53 16.70
N ILE A 396 -7.12 -15.91 15.54
CA ILE A 396 -5.78 -15.41 15.20
C ILE A 396 -5.43 -14.21 16.09
N LYS A 397 -6.37 -13.27 16.27
CA LYS A 397 -6.22 -12.12 17.17
C LYS A 397 -5.83 -12.55 18.59
N ALA A 398 -6.48 -13.60 19.11
CA ALA A 398 -6.18 -14.17 20.43
C ALA A 398 -4.77 -14.80 20.50
N LYS A 399 -4.34 -15.54 19.46
CA LYS A 399 -2.99 -16.14 19.38
C LYS A 399 -1.89 -15.08 19.35
N LEU A 400 -2.17 -13.93 18.74
CA LEU A 400 -1.23 -12.82 18.65
C LEU A 400 -1.25 -11.89 19.88
N GLY A 401 -2.17 -12.09 20.81
CA GLY A 401 -2.33 -11.23 21.99
C GLY A 401 -2.84 -9.82 21.64
N ILE A 402 -3.45 -9.63 20.49
CA ILE A 402 -3.98 -8.35 20.02
C ILE A 402 -5.38 -8.13 20.62
N LYS A 403 -5.61 -6.94 21.21
CA LYS A 403 -6.86 -6.55 21.84
C LYS A 403 -7.77 -5.77 20.88
#